data_28764d302c1c508a350914fdbaf3f91a
#
_entry.id   28764d302c1c508a350914fdbaf3f91a
#
_cell.length_a   1.000
_cell.length_b   1.000
_cell.length_c   1.000
_cell.angle_alpha   90.00
_cell.angle_beta   90.00
_cell.angle_gamma   90.00
#
_symmetry.space_group_name_H-M   'P 1'
#
loop_
_entity.id
_entity.type
_entity.pdbx_description
1 polymer ?
#
loop_
_entity_poly.entity_id
_entity_poly.type
_entity_poly.pdbx_seq_one_letter_code
_entity_poly.pdbx_strand_id
1 'polypeptide(L)'
;MGSVTYMHSKKLICDILKYINNNINKEITIEELSNIFFFDKYYIMKLFKKEIGITIINYINSMRIYNSLKDYRYDEQIIRIALNNGFNSLEYYSETFKNTIKVSPRIYKSFVNRKTNISLDNIMTIRISLSNLQYLKDKTTSYINNRPPEKPKVKTLTIFK
;
A
#
# COMPACT_ATOMS: atom_id res chain seq x y z
N MET A 1 -22.71 10.36 24.23
CA MET A 1 -23.01 10.11 22.79
C MET A 1 -21.76 9.92 21.88
N GLY A 2 -20.60 10.42 22.18
CA GLY A 2 -19.41 10.30 21.34
C GLY A 2 -18.79 8.88 21.22
N SER A 3 -18.92 8.01 22.21
CA SER A 3 -18.25 6.69 22.23
C SER A 3 -18.89 5.65 21.28
N VAL A 4 -20.21 5.65 21.16
CA VAL A 4 -20.92 4.68 20.31
C VAL A 4 -20.70 4.99 18.83
N THR A 5 -20.79 6.24 18.42
CA THR A 5 -20.53 6.69 17.04
C THR A 5 -19.09 6.40 16.63
N TYR A 6 -18.14 6.59 17.55
CA TYR A 6 -16.72 6.32 17.31
C TYR A 6 -16.44 4.82 17.14
N MET A 7 -17.07 3.97 17.93
CA MET A 7 -16.95 2.50 17.78
C MET A 7 -17.53 2.02 16.44
N HIS A 8 -18.67 2.56 15.98
CA HIS A 8 -19.24 2.23 14.68
C HIS A 8 -18.34 2.65 13.53
N SER A 9 -17.75 3.84 13.58
CA SER A 9 -16.82 4.35 12.57
C SER A 9 -15.57 3.48 12.45
N LYS A 10 -14.98 3.07 13.59
CA LYS A 10 -13.82 2.17 13.59
C LYS A 10 -14.16 0.80 13.02
N LYS A 11 -15.30 0.24 13.38
CA LYS A 11 -15.75 -1.05 12.86
C LYS A 11 -15.93 -0.98 11.34
N LEU A 12 -16.58 0.06 10.84
CA LEU A 12 -16.78 0.26 9.39
C LEU A 12 -15.42 0.29 8.64
N ILE A 13 -14.46 1.06 9.12
CA ILE A 13 -13.12 1.12 8.48
C ILE A 13 -12.42 -0.23 8.55
N CYS A 14 -12.51 -0.94 9.67
CA CYS A 14 -11.97 -2.29 9.80
C CYS A 14 -12.55 -3.25 8.75
N ASP A 15 -13.88 -3.21 8.55
CA ASP A 15 -14.56 -4.07 7.59
C ASP A 15 -14.22 -3.69 6.14
N ILE A 16 -14.12 -2.39 5.83
CA ILE A 16 -13.64 -1.89 4.54
C ILE A 16 -12.20 -2.36 4.25
N LEU A 17 -11.29 -2.24 5.23
CA LEU A 17 -9.91 -2.71 5.08
C LEU A 17 -9.82 -4.21 4.82
N LYS A 18 -10.62 -5.02 5.53
CA LYS A 18 -10.72 -6.46 5.31
C LYS A 18 -11.21 -6.77 3.90
N TYR A 19 -12.28 -6.08 3.47
CA TYR A 19 -12.82 -6.25 2.13
C TYR A 19 -11.77 -5.94 1.05
N ILE A 20 -11.11 -4.78 1.15
CA ILE A 20 -10.06 -4.39 0.21
C ILE A 20 -8.94 -5.42 0.17
N ASN A 21 -8.42 -5.84 1.32
CA ASN A 21 -7.31 -6.80 1.37
C ASN A 21 -7.68 -8.16 0.77
N ASN A 22 -8.91 -8.62 0.95
CA ASN A 22 -9.39 -9.88 0.38
C ASN A 22 -9.64 -9.81 -1.13
N ASN A 23 -9.85 -8.61 -1.67
CA ASN A 23 -10.15 -8.39 -3.09
C ASN A 23 -9.09 -7.53 -3.80
N ILE A 24 -7.89 -7.41 -3.25
CA ILE A 24 -6.89 -6.42 -3.67
C ILE A 24 -6.52 -6.49 -5.16
N ASN A 25 -6.57 -7.68 -5.77
CA ASN A 25 -6.25 -7.89 -7.17
C ASN A 25 -7.44 -7.70 -8.11
N LYS A 26 -8.64 -7.43 -7.56
CA LYS A 26 -9.86 -7.16 -8.34
C LYS A 26 -10.06 -5.66 -8.47
N GLU A 27 -10.89 -5.27 -9.42
CA GLU A 27 -11.38 -3.89 -9.47
C GLU A 27 -12.24 -3.61 -8.24
N ILE A 28 -11.92 -2.52 -7.54
CA ILE A 28 -12.66 -2.06 -6.34
C ILE A 28 -13.02 -0.61 -6.58
N THR A 29 -14.32 -0.32 -6.62
CA THR A 29 -14.84 1.04 -6.79
C THR A 29 -15.43 1.59 -5.48
N ILE A 30 -15.52 2.92 -5.39
CA ILE A 30 -16.17 3.56 -4.23
C ILE A 30 -17.66 3.26 -4.20
N GLU A 31 -18.28 3.17 -5.37
CA GLU A 31 -19.70 2.79 -5.54
C GLU A 31 -19.95 1.38 -5.01
N GLU A 32 -19.06 0.43 -5.30
CA GLU A 32 -19.12 -0.93 -4.77
C GLU A 32 -19.05 -0.93 -3.24
N LEU A 33 -18.10 -0.21 -2.65
CA LEU A 33 -17.98 -0.10 -1.20
C LEU A 33 -19.21 0.55 -0.57
N SER A 34 -19.76 1.59 -1.20
CA SER A 34 -21.01 2.25 -0.76
C SER A 34 -22.16 1.27 -0.71
N ASN A 35 -22.31 0.45 -1.75
CA ASN A 35 -23.39 -0.55 -1.85
C ASN A 35 -23.22 -1.69 -0.84
N ILE A 36 -21.99 -2.18 -0.65
CA ILE A 36 -21.72 -3.30 0.28
C ILE A 36 -21.93 -2.88 1.74
N PHE A 37 -21.48 -1.70 2.11
CA PHE A 37 -21.52 -1.26 3.49
C PHE A 37 -22.73 -0.40 3.84
N PHE A 38 -23.59 -0.05 2.87
CA PHE A 38 -24.79 0.76 3.05
C PHE A 38 -24.51 2.15 3.64
N PHE A 39 -23.40 2.77 3.23
CA PHE A 39 -23.02 4.13 3.61
C PHE A 39 -22.79 4.99 2.37
N ASP A 40 -23.07 6.30 2.52
CA ASP A 40 -22.79 7.26 1.47
C ASP A 40 -21.29 7.26 1.10
N LYS A 41 -20.99 7.35 -0.19
CA LYS A 41 -19.62 7.28 -0.72
C LYS A 41 -18.71 8.39 -0.19
N TYR A 42 -19.22 9.60 -0.06
CA TYR A 42 -18.43 10.73 0.45
C TYR A 42 -18.13 10.56 1.94
N TYR A 43 -19.08 9.99 2.70
CA TYR A 43 -18.85 9.64 4.09
C TYR A 43 -17.74 8.60 4.24
N ILE A 44 -17.79 7.51 3.45
CA ILE A 44 -16.75 6.47 3.44
C ILE A 44 -15.39 7.08 3.10
N MET A 45 -15.29 7.87 2.02
CA MET A 45 -14.03 8.49 1.60
C MET A 45 -13.44 9.40 2.67
N LYS A 46 -14.26 10.25 3.28
CA LYS A 46 -13.86 11.20 4.34
C LYS A 46 -13.40 10.46 5.58
N LEU A 47 -14.18 9.47 6.02
CA LEU A 47 -13.88 8.68 7.20
C LEU A 47 -12.60 7.87 7.02
N PHE A 48 -12.44 7.19 5.89
CA PHE A 48 -11.25 6.41 5.58
C PHE A 48 -9.99 7.29 5.58
N LYS A 49 -10.03 8.44 4.91
CA LYS A 49 -8.90 9.38 4.90
C LYS A 49 -8.57 9.90 6.29
N LYS A 50 -9.59 10.15 7.13
CA LYS A 50 -9.41 10.59 8.52
C LYS A 50 -8.69 9.53 9.35
N GLU A 51 -9.13 8.26 9.27
CA GLU A 51 -8.63 7.17 10.12
C GLU A 51 -7.28 6.61 9.62
N ILE A 52 -7.13 6.43 8.32
CA ILE A 52 -5.94 5.79 7.72
C ILE A 52 -4.88 6.83 7.33
N GLY A 53 -5.28 8.06 7.02
CA GLY A 53 -4.38 9.16 6.64
C GLY A 53 -4.21 9.35 5.14
N ILE A 54 -4.67 8.40 4.32
CA ILE A 54 -4.62 8.46 2.85
C ILE A 54 -5.96 8.09 2.24
N THR A 55 -6.17 8.39 0.96
CA THR A 55 -7.40 8.02 0.26
C THR A 55 -7.49 6.51 0.03
N ILE A 56 -8.70 5.99 -0.16
CA ILE A 56 -8.93 4.56 -0.45
C ILE A 56 -8.15 4.12 -1.70
N ILE A 57 -8.19 4.91 -2.77
CA ILE A 57 -7.45 4.61 -4.02
C ILE A 57 -5.94 4.54 -3.76
N ASN A 58 -5.39 5.50 -3.03
CA ASN A 58 -3.97 5.49 -2.69
C ASN A 58 -3.61 4.29 -1.80
N TYR A 59 -4.50 3.88 -0.90
CA TYR A 59 -4.31 2.69 -0.09
C TYR A 59 -4.29 1.41 -0.95
N ILE A 60 -5.29 1.23 -1.82
CA ILE A 60 -5.36 0.08 -2.75
C ILE A 60 -4.10 0.01 -3.60
N ASN A 61 -3.72 1.12 -4.22
CA ASN A 61 -2.53 1.21 -5.07
C ASN A 61 -1.24 0.90 -4.28
N SER A 62 -1.10 1.46 -3.08
CA SER A 62 0.06 1.18 -2.23
C SER A 62 0.17 -0.29 -1.85
N MET A 63 -0.96 -0.95 -1.54
CA MET A 63 -0.95 -2.38 -1.18
C MET A 63 -0.72 -3.27 -2.41
N ARG A 64 -1.23 -2.92 -3.57
CA ARG A 64 -0.90 -3.61 -4.83
C ARG A 64 0.59 -3.53 -5.16
N ILE A 65 1.18 -2.33 -5.02
CA ILE A 65 2.64 -2.17 -5.19
C ILE A 65 3.39 -2.99 -4.14
N TYR A 66 3.00 -2.92 -2.87
CA TYR A 66 3.61 -3.73 -1.81
C TYR A 66 3.59 -5.23 -2.15
N ASN A 67 2.46 -5.76 -2.61
CA ASN A 67 2.32 -7.16 -2.99
C ASN A 67 3.18 -7.53 -4.20
N SER A 68 3.34 -6.60 -5.17
CA SER A 68 4.13 -6.84 -6.37
C SER A 68 5.65 -6.91 -6.12
N LEU A 69 6.14 -6.37 -4.99
CA LEU A 69 7.59 -6.31 -4.71
C LEU A 69 8.25 -7.69 -4.63
N LYS A 70 7.53 -8.72 -4.17
CA LYS A 70 8.03 -10.09 -4.09
C LYS A 70 8.27 -10.72 -5.47
N ASP A 71 7.49 -10.30 -6.48
CA ASP A 71 7.52 -10.88 -7.83
C ASP A 71 8.79 -10.47 -8.59
N TYR A 72 9.47 -9.39 -8.16
CA TYR A 72 10.75 -8.96 -8.73
C TYR A 72 11.93 -9.89 -8.42
N ARG A 73 11.77 -10.82 -7.48
CA ARG A 73 12.80 -11.86 -7.18
C ARG A 73 12.93 -12.90 -8.27
N TYR A 74 11.89 -13.03 -9.11
CA TYR A 74 11.85 -13.91 -10.24
C TYR A 74 12.13 -13.09 -11.51
N ASP A 75 12.68 -13.69 -12.55
CA ASP A 75 12.94 -12.96 -13.82
C ASP A 75 11.65 -12.74 -14.64
N GLU A 76 10.62 -12.27 -13.95
CA GLU A 76 9.30 -12.01 -14.51
C GLU A 76 9.28 -10.68 -15.27
N GLN A 77 8.49 -10.61 -16.33
CA GLN A 77 8.26 -9.40 -17.10
C GLN A 77 7.44 -8.41 -16.27
N ILE A 78 7.82 -7.11 -16.27
CA ILE A 78 7.14 -6.08 -15.46
C ILE A 78 5.65 -5.99 -15.80
N ILE A 79 5.27 -6.20 -17.07
CA ILE A 79 3.85 -6.22 -17.47
C ILE A 79 3.07 -7.35 -16.76
N ARG A 80 3.64 -8.55 -16.62
CA ARG A 80 3.00 -9.65 -15.91
C ARG A 80 2.90 -9.37 -14.41
N ILE A 81 3.95 -8.77 -13.82
CA ILE A 81 3.91 -8.32 -12.44
C ILE A 81 2.75 -7.33 -12.23
N ALA A 82 2.58 -6.37 -13.14
CA ALA A 82 1.48 -5.41 -13.07
C ALA A 82 0.10 -6.09 -13.11
N LEU A 83 -0.14 -6.93 -14.12
CA LEU A 83 -1.42 -7.61 -14.31
C LEU A 83 -1.78 -8.54 -13.15
N ASN A 84 -0.81 -9.32 -12.65
CA ASN A 84 -1.01 -10.23 -11.52
C ASN A 84 -1.34 -9.52 -10.20
N ASN A 85 -1.00 -8.23 -10.10
CA ASN A 85 -1.27 -7.41 -8.92
C ASN A 85 -2.41 -6.41 -9.13
N GLY A 86 -3.32 -6.66 -10.12
CA GLY A 86 -4.57 -5.94 -10.30
C GLY A 86 -4.46 -4.59 -10.99
N PHE A 87 -3.37 -4.36 -11.74
CA PHE A 87 -3.26 -3.20 -12.63
C PHE A 87 -3.67 -3.56 -14.05
N ASN A 88 -4.41 -2.66 -14.70
CA ASN A 88 -4.95 -2.90 -16.04
C ASN A 88 -3.97 -2.48 -17.16
N SER A 89 -2.93 -1.73 -16.85
CA SER A 89 -1.91 -1.33 -17.82
C SER A 89 -0.53 -1.19 -17.18
N LEU A 90 0.51 -1.35 -18.00
CA LEU A 90 1.89 -1.17 -17.61
C LEU A 90 2.21 0.30 -17.28
N GLU A 91 1.59 1.23 -18.02
CA GLU A 91 1.77 2.66 -17.84
C GLU A 91 1.27 3.09 -16.46
N TYR A 92 0.03 2.74 -16.13
CA TYR A 92 -0.55 3.06 -14.82
C TYR A 92 0.21 2.39 -13.67
N TYR A 93 0.61 1.13 -13.85
CA TYR A 93 1.49 0.45 -12.88
C TYR A 93 2.80 1.20 -12.68
N SER A 94 3.49 1.54 -13.77
CA SER A 94 4.80 2.19 -13.72
C SER A 94 4.76 3.57 -13.07
N GLU A 95 3.73 4.35 -13.36
CA GLU A 95 3.47 5.63 -12.72
C GLU A 95 3.18 5.47 -11.22
N THR A 96 2.26 4.58 -10.87
CA THR A 96 1.90 4.27 -9.49
C THR A 96 3.11 3.76 -8.69
N PHE A 97 3.89 2.86 -9.29
CA PHE A 97 5.13 2.34 -8.70
C PHE A 97 6.12 3.47 -8.42
N LYS A 98 6.37 4.33 -9.42
CA LYS A 98 7.27 5.48 -9.28
C LYS A 98 6.77 6.47 -8.22
N ASN A 99 5.46 6.70 -8.14
CA ASN A 99 4.87 7.56 -7.13
C ASN A 99 4.99 6.99 -5.71
N THR A 100 5.00 5.66 -5.58
CA THR A 100 5.06 4.94 -4.30
C THR A 100 6.50 4.66 -3.85
N ILE A 101 7.34 4.10 -4.72
CA ILE A 101 8.72 3.69 -4.42
C ILE A 101 9.75 4.78 -4.74
N LYS A 102 9.34 5.82 -5.46
CA LYS A 102 10.15 6.98 -5.90
C LYS A 102 11.22 6.66 -6.96
N VAL A 103 11.28 5.42 -7.42
CA VAL A 103 12.07 5.00 -8.57
C VAL A 103 11.22 4.20 -9.55
N SER A 104 11.66 4.06 -10.80
CA SER A 104 10.91 3.25 -11.78
C SER A 104 10.98 1.75 -11.46
N PRO A 105 10.01 0.95 -11.95
CA PRO A 105 10.03 -0.52 -11.82
C PRO A 105 11.33 -1.15 -12.33
N ARG A 106 11.90 -0.60 -13.42
CA ARG A 106 13.16 -1.08 -14.00
C ARG A 106 14.35 -0.86 -13.06
N ILE A 107 14.44 0.32 -12.44
CA ILE A 107 15.50 0.63 -11.45
C ILE A 107 15.34 -0.30 -10.24
N TYR A 108 14.11 -0.51 -9.75
CA TYR A 108 13.86 -1.43 -8.66
C TYR A 108 14.23 -2.88 -9.01
N LYS A 109 13.92 -3.35 -10.23
CA LYS A 109 14.34 -4.67 -10.72
C LYS A 109 15.87 -4.81 -10.71
N SER A 110 16.59 -3.79 -11.12
CA SER A 110 18.06 -3.76 -11.07
C SER A 110 18.58 -3.81 -9.63
N PHE A 111 17.91 -3.13 -8.69
CA PHE A 111 18.24 -3.16 -7.27
C PHE A 111 18.08 -4.58 -6.68
N VAL A 112 16.95 -5.23 -6.94
CA VAL A 112 16.67 -6.59 -6.43
C VAL A 112 17.67 -7.61 -7.00
N ASN A 113 18.02 -7.46 -8.28
CA ASN A 113 18.96 -8.36 -8.99
C ASN A 113 20.44 -8.03 -8.72
N ARG A 114 20.73 -7.14 -7.76
CA ARG A 114 22.11 -6.73 -7.36
C ARG A 114 22.98 -6.28 -8.53
N LYS A 115 22.40 -5.62 -9.53
CA LYS A 115 23.18 -5.02 -10.64
C LYS A 115 23.98 -3.83 -10.12
N THR A 116 25.25 -3.72 -10.51
CA THR A 116 26.24 -2.80 -9.94
C THR A 116 26.03 -1.32 -10.28
N ASN A 117 25.13 -0.97 -11.18
CA ASN A 117 24.98 0.40 -11.72
C ASN A 117 23.80 1.18 -11.08
N ILE A 118 23.57 1.01 -9.78
CA ILE A 118 22.52 1.74 -9.09
C ILE A 118 23.17 2.78 -8.18
N SER A 119 22.76 4.06 -8.34
CA SER A 119 23.27 5.14 -7.49
C SER A 119 22.89 4.92 -6.01
N LEU A 120 23.73 5.40 -5.10
CA LEU A 120 23.45 5.35 -3.66
C LEU A 120 22.15 6.08 -3.31
N ASP A 121 21.85 7.19 -3.99
CA ASP A 121 20.60 7.93 -3.80
C ASP A 121 19.37 7.09 -4.13
N ASN A 122 19.39 6.31 -5.21
CA ASN A 122 18.31 5.39 -5.55
C ASN A 122 18.17 4.29 -4.49
N ILE A 123 19.27 3.74 -3.99
CA ILE A 123 19.25 2.72 -2.93
C ILE A 123 18.62 3.28 -1.65
N MET A 124 19.00 4.46 -1.23
CA MET A 124 18.44 5.10 -0.05
C MET A 124 16.96 5.43 -0.21
N THR A 125 16.59 5.97 -1.37
CA THR A 125 15.20 6.29 -1.73
C THR A 125 14.32 5.05 -1.70
N ILE A 126 14.76 3.93 -2.27
CA ILE A 126 14.06 2.65 -2.23
C ILE A 126 13.86 2.21 -0.79
N ARG A 127 14.89 2.21 0.04
CA ARG A 127 14.82 1.76 1.43
C ARG A 127 13.83 2.57 2.26
N ILE A 128 13.83 3.89 2.10
CA ILE A 128 12.88 4.79 2.80
C ILE A 128 11.45 4.48 2.35
N SER A 129 11.23 4.34 1.04
CA SER A 129 9.91 4.05 0.48
C SER A 129 9.38 2.69 0.94
N LEU A 130 10.23 1.66 0.99
CA LEU A 130 9.85 0.34 1.51
C LEU A 130 9.48 0.40 3.00
N SER A 131 10.22 1.17 3.80
CA SER A 131 9.89 1.37 5.21
C SER A 131 8.54 2.06 5.40
N ASN A 132 8.22 3.05 4.57
CA ASN A 132 6.92 3.75 4.61
C ASN A 132 5.77 2.82 4.21
N LEU A 133 5.96 1.99 3.19
CA LEU A 133 4.96 0.99 2.78
C LEU A 133 4.74 -0.07 3.87
N GLN A 134 5.81 -0.56 4.46
CA GLN A 134 5.72 -1.52 5.56
C GLN A 134 4.96 -0.91 6.74
N TYR A 135 5.29 0.34 7.12
CA TYR A 135 4.57 1.05 8.17
C TYR A 135 3.08 1.18 7.88
N LEU A 136 2.69 1.53 6.65
CA LEU A 136 1.28 1.61 6.24
C LEU A 136 0.58 0.26 6.40
N LYS A 137 1.22 -0.82 5.97
CA LYS A 137 0.71 -2.18 6.11
C LYS A 137 0.54 -2.57 7.58
N ASP A 138 1.53 -2.33 8.40
CA ASP A 138 1.51 -2.67 9.83
C ASP A 138 0.44 -1.85 10.56
N LYS A 139 0.32 -0.56 10.26
CA LYS A 139 -0.74 0.31 10.79
C LYS A 139 -2.12 -0.25 10.47
N THR A 140 -2.38 -0.62 9.23
CA THR A 140 -3.70 -1.12 8.83
C THR A 140 -3.98 -2.52 9.35
N THR A 141 -2.97 -3.38 9.44
CA THR A 141 -3.07 -4.69 10.10
C THR A 141 -3.39 -4.54 11.59
N SER A 142 -2.70 -3.63 12.28
CA SER A 142 -2.98 -3.32 13.68
C SER A 142 -4.40 -2.77 13.87
N TYR A 143 -4.86 -1.94 12.93
CA TYR A 143 -6.22 -1.41 12.93
C TYR A 143 -7.26 -2.53 12.81
N ILE A 144 -7.06 -3.47 11.90
CA ILE A 144 -7.93 -4.65 11.70
C ILE A 144 -7.96 -5.54 12.95
N ASN A 145 -6.84 -5.70 13.63
CA ASN A 145 -6.70 -6.58 14.79
C ASN A 145 -7.02 -5.90 16.13
N ASN A 146 -7.51 -4.65 16.12
CA ASN A 146 -7.75 -3.84 17.32
C ASN A 146 -6.53 -3.72 18.27
N ARG A 147 -5.31 -3.79 17.71
CA ARG A 147 -4.07 -3.59 18.45
C ARG A 147 -3.55 -2.18 18.19
N PRO A 148 -2.94 -1.50 19.16
CA PRO A 148 -2.27 -0.24 18.88
C PRO A 148 -1.15 -0.46 17.88
N PRO A 149 -0.96 0.44 16.88
CA PRO A 149 0.15 0.33 15.93
C PRO A 149 1.47 0.41 16.70
N GLU A 150 2.36 -0.57 16.47
CA GLU A 150 3.73 -0.46 16.97
C GLU A 150 4.38 0.77 16.31
N LYS A 151 5.07 1.58 17.13
CA LYS A 151 5.87 2.68 16.59
C LYS A 151 6.90 2.10 15.63
N PRO A 152 7.17 2.75 14.48
CA PRO A 152 8.19 2.29 13.56
C PRO A 152 9.50 2.10 14.35
N LYS A 153 10.00 0.88 14.38
CA LYS A 153 11.35 0.62 14.90
C LYS A 153 12.32 1.30 13.93
N VAL A 154 12.83 2.44 14.33
CA VAL A 154 13.93 3.09 13.62
C VAL A 154 15.09 2.10 13.73
N LYS A 155 15.29 1.29 12.70
CA LYS A 155 16.53 0.51 12.59
C LYS A 155 17.64 1.54 12.37
N THR A 156 18.37 1.85 13.43
CA THR A 156 19.59 2.62 13.34
C THR A 156 20.44 1.94 12.28
N LEU A 157 20.64 2.63 11.17
CA LEU A 157 21.55 2.18 10.12
C LEU A 157 22.94 2.17 10.75
N THR A 158 23.42 0.99 11.15
CA THR A 158 24.83 0.79 11.45
C THR A 158 25.55 0.93 10.12
N ILE A 159 26.13 2.10 9.90
CA ILE A 159 27.05 2.36 8.81
C ILE A 159 28.26 1.51 9.12
N PHE A 160 28.42 0.41 8.42
CA PHE A 160 29.66 -0.35 8.47
C PHE A 160 30.78 0.57 7.98
N LYS A 161 31.75 0.80 8.90
CA LYS A 161 33.05 1.38 8.56
C LYS A 161 33.80 0.46 7.64
#